data_44609784bce9d593294cf95700529c6a
#
_entry.id   44609784bce9d593294cf95700529c6a
#
_cell.length_a   1.000
_cell.length_b   1.000
_cell.length_c   1.000
_cell.angle_alpha   90.00
_cell.angle_beta   90.00
_cell.angle_gamma   90.00
#
_symmetry.space_group_name_H-M   'P 1'
#
loop_
_entity.id
_entity.type
_entity.pdbx_description
1 polymer ?
#
loop_
_entity_poly.entity_id
_entity_poly.type
_entity_poly.pdbx_seq_one_letter_code
_entity_poly.pdbx_strand_id
1 'polypeptide(L)'
;FIVSSVTQRHVQLDDGTVWITSLKDRKAARFNAKNKDVDAGVSSAASRFDVAQHDGDTVISEGTKASNIAASTISETGNTAIKTDIETIIGGNTAAFINTKTGNVWVGSAADVKSVNPTTDKPNMKLGSGGKIAVTHDGTVYGYRTSDGAVLSIKGPQDTREQVGTIGGAPHAESFTVIGETPVVAAKGTVYWPQGS
;
A
#
# COMPACT_ATOMS: atom_id res chain seq x y z
N PHE A 1 -4.66 2.86 -29.30
CA PHE A 1 -3.67 2.71 -28.21
C PHE A 1 -3.82 1.32 -27.63
N ILE A 2 -2.86 0.45 -27.85
CA ILE A 2 -2.84 -0.88 -27.22
C ILE A 2 -1.98 -0.75 -25.97
N VAL A 3 -2.61 -0.79 -24.80
CA VAL A 3 -1.90 -0.85 -23.51
C VAL A 3 -1.51 -2.30 -23.26
N SER A 4 -0.29 -2.66 -23.58
CA SER A 4 0.27 -3.99 -23.30
C SER A 4 0.90 -4.00 -21.90
N SER A 5 0.19 -4.44 -20.91
CA SER A 5 0.49 -4.63 -19.49
C SER A 5 0.05 -3.49 -18.58
N VAL A 6 -1.19 -3.55 -18.13
CA VAL A 6 -1.66 -2.82 -16.95
C VAL A 6 -1.53 -3.77 -15.76
N THR A 7 -0.63 -3.45 -14.85
CA THR A 7 -0.66 -4.10 -13.52
C THR A 7 -1.78 -3.43 -12.75
N GLN A 8 -2.95 -4.05 -12.75
CA GLN A 8 -4.11 -3.54 -12.03
C GLN A 8 -3.89 -3.77 -10.52
N ARG A 9 -3.64 -2.71 -9.77
CA ARG A 9 -3.78 -2.73 -8.31
C ARG A 9 -5.22 -2.37 -7.95
N HIS A 10 -5.70 -2.85 -6.82
CA HIS A 10 -7.01 -2.49 -6.29
C HIS A 10 -7.12 -0.97 -6.16
N VAL A 11 -8.00 -0.38 -6.95
CA VAL A 11 -8.33 1.03 -6.89
C VAL A 11 -9.74 1.14 -6.36
N GLN A 12 -9.91 1.80 -5.22
CA GLN A 12 -11.23 2.16 -4.72
C GLN A 12 -11.61 3.53 -5.33
N LEU A 13 -12.73 3.57 -6.04
CA LEU A 13 -13.24 4.74 -6.77
C LEU A 13 -14.20 5.52 -5.87
N ASP A 14 -13.70 6.13 -4.78
CA ASP A 14 -14.59 6.83 -3.85
C ASP A 14 -14.80 8.30 -4.23
N ASP A 15 -13.85 8.95 -4.92
CA ASP A 15 -13.95 10.32 -5.42
C ASP A 15 -14.27 10.42 -6.92
N GLY A 16 -14.47 9.27 -7.57
CA GLY A 16 -14.72 9.19 -9.01
C GLY A 16 -13.48 9.36 -9.88
N THR A 17 -12.28 9.41 -9.30
CA THR A 17 -11.01 9.45 -10.03
C THR A 17 -10.19 8.18 -9.79
N VAL A 18 -9.39 7.82 -10.79
CA VAL A 18 -8.49 6.66 -10.73
C VAL A 18 -7.13 6.98 -11.34
N TRP A 19 -6.06 6.63 -10.64
CA TRP A 19 -4.73 6.69 -11.19
C TRP A 19 -4.39 5.39 -11.92
N ILE A 20 -4.00 5.52 -13.18
CA ILE A 20 -3.55 4.43 -14.05
C ILE A 20 -2.04 4.59 -14.23
N THR A 21 -1.27 3.56 -13.86
CA THR A 21 0.19 3.60 -13.94
C THR A 21 0.72 2.72 -15.06
N SER A 22 1.70 3.25 -15.81
CA SER A 22 2.56 2.48 -16.70
C SER A 22 3.96 2.43 -16.09
N LEU A 23 4.29 1.32 -15.45
CA LEU A 23 5.61 1.13 -14.82
C LEU A 23 6.73 1.16 -15.87
N LYS A 24 6.47 0.63 -17.07
CA LYS A 24 7.43 0.62 -18.19
C LYS A 24 7.77 2.03 -18.64
N ASP A 25 6.76 2.90 -18.76
CA ASP A 25 6.93 4.27 -19.23
C ASP A 25 7.17 5.26 -18.09
N ARG A 26 7.09 4.78 -16.84
CA ARG A 26 7.22 5.59 -15.62
C ARG A 26 6.29 6.79 -15.63
N LYS A 27 5.04 6.52 -15.99
CA LYS A 27 3.98 7.53 -16.09
C LYS A 27 2.76 7.07 -15.31
N ALA A 28 2.05 8.01 -14.75
CA ALA A 28 0.70 7.81 -14.25
C ALA A 28 -0.23 8.88 -14.83
N ALA A 29 -1.45 8.49 -15.11
CA ALA A 29 -2.51 9.37 -15.56
C ALA A 29 -3.72 9.21 -14.67
N ARG A 30 -4.36 10.31 -14.29
CA ARG A 30 -5.60 10.29 -13.52
C ARG A 30 -6.79 10.34 -14.48
N PHE A 31 -7.60 9.30 -14.46
CA PHE A 31 -8.86 9.23 -15.17
C PHE A 31 -9.98 9.70 -14.24
N ASN A 32 -10.79 10.64 -14.71
CA ASN A 32 -11.98 11.15 -14.03
C ASN A 32 -13.21 10.48 -14.62
N ALA A 33 -13.84 9.58 -13.86
CA ALA A 33 -15.00 8.82 -14.33
C ALA A 33 -16.23 9.70 -14.59
N LYS A 34 -16.38 10.81 -13.85
CA LYS A 34 -17.50 11.75 -14.02
C LYS A 34 -17.41 12.48 -15.35
N ASN A 35 -16.23 12.94 -15.71
CA ASN A 35 -15.97 13.69 -16.94
C ASN A 35 -15.61 12.76 -18.12
N LYS A 36 -15.33 11.48 -17.84
CA LYS A 36 -14.86 10.47 -18.81
C LYS A 36 -13.58 10.90 -19.54
N ASP A 37 -12.69 11.56 -18.85
CA ASP A 37 -11.48 12.15 -19.42
C ASP A 37 -10.26 11.92 -18.50
N VAL A 38 -9.07 12.06 -19.08
CA VAL A 38 -7.78 12.10 -18.35
C VAL A 38 -7.51 13.57 -18.01
N ASP A 39 -7.63 13.90 -16.73
CA ASP A 39 -7.52 15.28 -16.25
C ASP A 39 -6.16 15.61 -15.62
N ALA A 40 -5.29 14.61 -15.43
CA ALA A 40 -3.96 14.81 -14.89
C ALA A 40 -2.97 13.75 -15.40
N GLY A 41 -1.69 14.11 -15.39
CA GLY A 41 -0.61 13.19 -15.71
C GLY A 41 0.67 13.57 -14.98
N VAL A 42 1.41 12.55 -14.53
CA VAL A 42 2.74 12.69 -13.93
C VAL A 42 3.70 11.73 -14.59
N SER A 43 4.97 12.12 -14.68
CA SER A 43 6.05 11.26 -15.17
C SER A 43 7.25 11.34 -14.25
N SER A 44 7.99 10.25 -14.12
CA SER A 44 9.18 10.16 -13.30
C SER A 44 10.39 9.72 -14.12
N ALA A 45 11.56 10.26 -13.80
CA ALA A 45 12.84 9.77 -14.29
C ALA A 45 13.39 8.60 -13.44
N ALA A 46 12.81 8.35 -12.27
CA ALA A 46 13.27 7.31 -11.36
C ALA A 46 13.01 5.90 -11.93
N SER A 47 13.88 4.96 -11.57
CA SER A 47 13.75 3.55 -11.99
C SER A 47 12.54 2.84 -11.36
N ARG A 48 12.04 3.38 -10.26
CA ARG A 48 10.83 2.94 -9.57
C ARG A 48 9.84 4.07 -9.52
N PHE A 49 8.60 3.76 -9.86
CA PHE A 49 7.47 4.69 -9.84
C PHE A 49 6.20 3.92 -9.53
N ASP A 50 5.44 4.36 -8.54
CA ASP A 50 4.17 3.74 -8.15
C ASP A 50 3.24 4.79 -7.55
N VAL A 51 1.93 4.56 -7.65
CA VAL A 51 0.89 5.43 -7.10
C VAL A 51 -0.04 4.62 -6.21
N ALA A 52 -0.22 5.06 -4.99
CA ALA A 52 -1.23 4.59 -4.07
C ALA A 52 -2.31 5.67 -3.91
N GLN A 53 -3.58 5.28 -4.01
CA GLN A 53 -4.72 6.18 -3.88
C GLN A 53 -5.78 5.57 -2.98
N HIS A 54 -6.38 6.40 -2.14
CA HIS A 54 -7.60 6.10 -1.40
C HIS A 54 -8.35 7.41 -1.17
N ASP A 55 -9.64 7.46 -1.55
CA ASP A 55 -10.44 8.68 -1.56
C ASP A 55 -9.69 9.86 -2.25
N GLY A 56 -9.61 11.00 -1.58
CA GLY A 56 -8.87 12.17 -2.05
C GLY A 56 -7.37 12.11 -1.81
N ASP A 57 -6.87 11.13 -1.06
CA ASP A 57 -5.45 11.01 -0.74
C ASP A 57 -4.69 10.24 -1.84
N THR A 58 -3.61 10.82 -2.28
CA THR A 58 -2.72 10.21 -3.30
C THR A 58 -1.27 10.32 -2.84
N VAL A 59 -0.59 9.18 -2.85
CA VAL A 59 0.85 9.10 -2.57
C VAL A 59 1.57 8.53 -3.78
N ILE A 60 2.53 9.29 -4.29
CA ILE A 60 3.44 8.84 -5.35
C ILE A 60 4.76 8.44 -4.73
N SER A 61 5.18 7.20 -4.99
CA SER A 61 6.50 6.68 -4.61
C SER A 61 7.41 6.65 -5.84
N GLU A 62 8.48 7.42 -5.81
CA GLU A 62 9.47 7.45 -6.89
C GLU A 62 10.92 7.38 -6.34
N GLY A 63 11.69 6.42 -6.85
CA GLY A 63 13.07 6.24 -6.41
C GLY A 63 13.18 6.04 -4.90
N THR A 64 13.67 7.05 -4.21
CA THR A 64 13.89 7.07 -2.75
C THR A 64 12.99 8.07 -2.02
N LYS A 65 11.89 8.49 -2.63
CA LYS A 65 10.96 9.46 -2.08
C LYS A 65 9.51 8.99 -2.22
N ALA A 66 8.70 9.21 -1.20
CA ALA A 66 7.24 9.10 -1.27
C ALA A 66 6.64 10.49 -1.00
N SER A 67 5.71 10.92 -1.84
CA SER A 67 5.15 12.28 -1.82
C SER A 67 3.64 12.27 -1.82
N ASN A 68 3.04 13.13 -0.98
CA ASN A 68 1.62 13.46 -1.11
C ASN A 68 1.40 14.36 -2.32
N ILE A 69 0.34 14.10 -3.05
CA ILE A 69 -0.09 14.89 -4.21
C ILE A 69 -1.46 15.51 -3.93
N ALA A 70 -1.54 16.82 -4.00
CA ALA A 70 -2.82 17.51 -3.94
C ALA A 70 -3.66 17.19 -5.18
N ALA A 71 -4.85 16.63 -4.98
CA ALA A 71 -5.73 16.21 -6.08
C ALA A 71 -6.16 17.39 -6.98
N SER A 72 -6.30 18.60 -6.42
CA SER A 72 -6.77 19.78 -7.15
C SER A 72 -5.72 20.42 -8.05
N THR A 73 -4.44 20.38 -7.66
CA THR A 73 -3.34 21.08 -8.37
C THR A 73 -2.31 20.13 -8.97
N ILE A 74 -2.40 18.83 -8.65
CA ILE A 74 -1.43 17.80 -9.03
C ILE A 74 0.01 18.22 -8.63
N SER A 75 0.12 18.86 -7.47
CA SER A 75 1.38 19.33 -6.92
C SER A 75 1.74 18.58 -5.66
N GLU A 76 3.05 18.40 -5.44
CA GLU A 76 3.56 17.80 -4.19
C GLU A 76 3.27 18.75 -3.01
N THR A 77 2.67 18.20 -1.94
CA THR A 77 2.36 18.92 -0.70
C THR A 77 3.28 18.52 0.45
N GLY A 78 3.91 17.38 0.38
CA GLY A 78 4.86 16.89 1.35
C GLY A 78 5.50 15.61 0.90
N ASN A 79 6.66 15.28 1.47
CA ASN A 79 7.36 14.03 1.15
C ASN A 79 8.12 13.46 2.33
N THR A 80 8.41 12.16 2.25
CA THR A 80 9.28 11.43 3.16
C THR A 80 10.30 10.59 2.38
N ALA A 81 11.47 10.36 3.01
CA ALA A 81 12.48 9.49 2.43
C ALA A 81 12.09 8.02 2.58
N ILE A 82 12.24 7.26 1.51
CA ILE A 82 12.06 5.81 1.50
C ILE A 82 13.26 5.11 0.88
N LYS A 83 13.38 3.79 1.05
CA LYS A 83 14.33 2.96 0.30
C LYS A 83 13.65 2.39 -0.95
N THR A 84 14.45 1.98 -1.94
CA THR A 84 13.95 1.44 -3.21
C THR A 84 13.15 0.14 -3.07
N ASP A 85 13.29 -0.57 -1.96
CA ASP A 85 12.57 -1.80 -1.61
C ASP A 85 11.35 -1.56 -0.69
N ILE A 86 10.92 -0.31 -0.54
CA ILE A 86 9.70 0.06 0.18
C ILE A 86 8.51 0.13 -0.78
N GLU A 87 7.45 -0.61 -0.49
CA GLU A 87 6.13 -0.44 -1.11
C GLU A 87 5.22 0.39 -0.21
N THR A 88 4.35 1.19 -0.84
CA THR A 88 3.38 2.05 -0.15
C THR A 88 1.97 1.58 -0.48
N ILE A 89 1.15 1.40 0.55
CA ILE A 89 -0.28 1.08 0.44
C ILE A 89 -1.03 2.06 1.31
N ILE A 90 -2.15 2.58 0.83
CA ILE A 90 -3.01 3.47 1.61
C ILE A 90 -4.43 2.94 1.69
N GLY A 91 -5.11 3.26 2.80
CA GLY A 91 -6.53 2.96 3.04
C GLY A 91 -7.02 3.80 4.21
N GLY A 92 -8.26 4.28 4.17
CA GLY A 92 -8.74 5.29 5.11
C GLY A 92 -7.74 6.43 5.22
N ASN A 93 -7.47 6.89 6.41
CA ASN A 93 -6.49 7.95 6.69
C ASN A 93 -5.06 7.44 6.90
N THR A 94 -4.77 6.18 6.53
CA THR A 94 -3.52 5.50 6.87
C THR A 94 -2.67 5.23 5.63
N ALA A 95 -1.38 5.57 5.71
CA ALA A 95 -0.34 5.13 4.78
C ALA A 95 0.54 4.08 5.46
N ALA A 96 0.69 2.93 4.84
CA ALA A 96 1.59 1.86 5.29
C ALA A 96 2.73 1.68 4.30
N PHE A 97 3.94 1.61 4.83
CA PHE A 97 5.18 1.41 4.10
C PHE A 97 5.78 0.06 4.50
N ILE A 98 5.95 -0.85 3.56
CA ILE A 98 6.59 -2.14 3.82
C ILE A 98 7.90 -2.27 3.07
N ASN A 99 8.97 -2.64 3.78
CA ASN A 99 10.19 -3.10 3.15
C ASN A 99 10.01 -4.55 2.69
N THR A 100 9.97 -4.78 1.39
CA THR A 100 9.65 -6.09 0.79
C THR A 100 10.71 -7.17 1.04
N LYS A 101 11.93 -6.78 1.41
CA LYS A 101 13.03 -7.70 1.74
C LYS A 101 13.03 -8.12 3.20
N THR A 102 12.78 -7.15 4.10
CA THR A 102 12.89 -7.38 5.55
C THR A 102 11.55 -7.60 6.24
N GLY A 103 10.43 -7.21 5.59
CA GLY A 103 9.10 -7.21 6.21
C GLY A 103 8.92 -6.18 7.32
N ASN A 104 9.80 -5.18 7.41
CA ASN A 104 9.60 -4.05 8.31
C ASN A 104 8.48 -3.16 7.77
N VAL A 105 7.57 -2.75 8.65
CA VAL A 105 6.41 -1.94 8.31
C VAL A 105 6.38 -0.69 9.15
N TRP A 106 6.15 0.44 8.50
CA TRP A 106 5.90 1.75 9.12
C TRP A 106 4.50 2.22 8.77
N VAL A 107 3.85 2.86 9.72
CA VAL A 107 2.46 3.31 9.60
C VAL A 107 2.41 4.80 9.91
N GLY A 108 1.87 5.57 8.99
CA GLY A 108 1.73 7.01 9.07
C GLY A 108 0.40 7.50 8.51
N SER A 109 0.24 8.81 8.39
CA SER A 109 -0.97 9.43 7.82
C SER A 109 -0.93 9.38 6.28
N ALA A 110 -2.05 9.02 5.64
CA ALA A 110 -2.20 9.10 4.19
C ALA A 110 -2.20 10.55 3.69
N ALA A 111 -2.78 11.46 4.47
CA ALA A 111 -2.81 12.89 4.15
C ALA A 111 -1.47 13.61 4.39
N ASP A 112 -0.59 13.04 5.22
CA ASP A 112 0.74 13.60 5.51
C ASP A 112 1.81 12.51 5.68
N VAL A 113 2.47 12.13 4.59
CA VAL A 113 3.53 11.12 4.60
C VAL A 113 4.76 11.54 5.41
N LYS A 114 4.93 12.82 5.75
CA LYS A 114 6.00 13.30 6.64
C LYS A 114 5.81 12.84 8.08
N SER A 115 4.61 12.36 8.44
CA SER A 115 4.34 11.81 9.77
C SER A 115 5.17 10.57 10.12
N VAL A 116 5.84 9.96 9.12
CA VAL A 116 6.72 8.81 9.31
C VAL A 116 7.90 8.84 8.33
N ASN A 117 9.08 8.43 8.79
CA ASN A 117 10.28 8.29 7.96
C ASN A 117 10.81 6.86 7.99
N PRO A 118 10.53 6.02 6.98
CA PRO A 118 10.99 4.63 6.95
C PRO A 118 12.52 4.42 6.93
N THR A 119 13.30 5.49 6.76
CA THR A 119 14.78 5.38 6.78
C THR A 119 15.38 5.60 8.17
N THR A 120 14.67 6.31 9.05
CA THR A 120 15.17 6.70 10.39
C THR A 120 14.31 6.16 11.52
N ASP A 121 13.01 6.02 11.29
CA ASP A 121 12.08 5.65 12.33
C ASP A 121 12.10 4.14 12.61
N LYS A 122 11.77 3.79 13.84
CA LYS A 122 11.60 2.40 14.25
C LYS A 122 10.32 1.83 13.60
N PRO A 123 10.38 0.61 13.00
CA PRO A 123 9.19 0.02 12.39
C PRO A 123 8.10 -0.31 13.43
N ASN A 124 6.85 -0.07 13.07
CA ASN A 124 5.67 -0.41 13.88
C ASN A 124 5.46 -1.94 13.94
N MET A 125 5.71 -2.64 12.82
CA MET A 125 5.68 -4.11 12.75
C MET A 125 6.96 -4.68 12.12
N LYS A 126 7.27 -5.93 12.50
CA LYS A 126 8.34 -6.73 11.89
C LYS A 126 7.73 -8.07 11.47
N LEU A 127 7.52 -8.25 10.18
CA LEU A 127 6.89 -9.43 9.61
C LEU A 127 7.91 -10.46 9.10
N GLY A 128 9.18 -10.06 8.98
CA GLY A 128 10.22 -10.90 8.38
C GLY A 128 10.16 -10.95 6.86
N SER A 129 11.16 -11.61 6.27
CA SER A 129 11.24 -11.78 4.81
C SER A 129 9.98 -12.49 4.29
N GLY A 130 9.42 -11.99 3.17
CA GLY A 130 8.18 -12.51 2.60
C GLY A 130 6.90 -12.06 3.31
N GLY A 131 7.01 -11.28 4.39
CA GLY A 131 5.84 -10.68 5.05
C GLY A 131 5.02 -9.82 4.08
N LYS A 132 3.72 -9.76 4.30
CA LYS A 132 2.76 -9.04 3.47
C LYS A 132 1.90 -8.12 4.33
N ILE A 133 1.43 -7.03 3.74
CA ILE A 133 0.45 -6.14 4.39
C ILE A 133 -0.77 -5.92 3.51
N ALA A 134 -1.86 -5.57 4.17
CA ALA A 134 -3.06 -5.01 3.57
C ALA A 134 -3.54 -3.85 4.46
N VAL A 135 -4.12 -2.82 3.84
CA VAL A 135 -4.76 -1.71 4.54
C VAL A 135 -6.24 -1.73 4.18
N THR A 136 -7.09 -1.76 5.19
CA THR A 136 -8.54 -1.77 5.00
C THR A 136 -9.08 -0.36 4.77
N HIS A 137 -10.33 -0.28 4.34
CA HIS A 137 -11.00 1.00 4.07
C HIS A 137 -11.08 1.91 5.31
N ASP A 138 -11.17 1.35 6.51
CA ASP A 138 -11.15 2.11 7.78
C ASP A 138 -9.73 2.52 8.23
N GLY A 139 -8.71 2.18 7.45
CA GLY A 139 -7.31 2.52 7.74
C GLY A 139 -6.57 1.54 8.64
N THR A 140 -7.17 0.41 9.01
CA THR A 140 -6.48 -0.63 9.77
C THR A 140 -5.44 -1.33 8.89
N VAL A 141 -4.20 -1.38 9.37
CA VAL A 141 -3.11 -2.08 8.72
C VAL A 141 -3.01 -3.50 9.26
N TYR A 142 -3.17 -4.49 8.41
CA TYR A 142 -2.93 -5.89 8.73
C TYR A 142 -1.60 -6.34 8.16
N GLY A 143 -0.86 -7.14 8.93
CA GLY A 143 0.41 -7.71 8.53
C GLY A 143 0.43 -9.22 8.72
N TYR A 144 0.80 -9.97 7.68
CA TYR A 144 1.01 -11.41 7.72
C TYR A 144 2.50 -11.73 7.88
N ARG A 145 2.84 -12.47 8.94
CA ARG A 145 4.21 -12.92 9.23
C ARG A 145 4.38 -14.36 8.76
N THR A 146 5.26 -14.57 7.77
CA THR A 146 5.41 -15.88 7.11
C THR A 146 6.08 -16.93 7.99
N SER A 147 6.87 -16.54 8.98
CA SER A 147 7.64 -17.49 9.83
C SER A 147 6.76 -18.36 10.72
N ASP A 148 5.61 -17.86 11.16
CA ASP A 148 4.70 -18.52 12.09
C ASP A 148 3.22 -18.38 11.74
N GLY A 149 2.92 -17.72 10.61
CA GLY A 149 1.54 -17.47 10.17
C GLY A 149 0.78 -16.44 10.99
N ALA A 150 1.45 -15.72 11.89
CA ALA A 150 0.77 -14.72 12.71
C ALA A 150 0.24 -13.57 11.86
N VAL A 151 -0.99 -13.16 12.16
CA VAL A 151 -1.61 -11.94 11.64
C VAL A 151 -1.60 -10.88 12.73
N LEU A 152 -0.94 -9.76 12.42
CA LEU A 152 -0.85 -8.60 13.27
C LEU A 152 -1.74 -7.49 12.72
N SER A 153 -2.28 -6.61 13.57
CA SER A 153 -2.99 -5.41 13.15
C SER A 153 -2.53 -4.16 13.89
N ILE A 154 -2.69 -3.01 13.24
CA ILE A 154 -2.55 -1.66 13.81
C ILE A 154 -3.70 -0.82 13.27
N LYS A 155 -4.50 -0.19 14.13
CA LYS A 155 -5.64 0.64 13.74
C LYS A 155 -5.24 2.04 13.28
N GLY A 156 -4.07 2.52 13.69
CA GLY A 156 -3.56 3.84 13.31
C GLY A 156 -2.10 4.04 13.70
N PRO A 157 -1.47 5.15 13.28
CA PRO A 157 -0.03 5.39 13.44
C PRO A 157 0.46 5.37 14.89
N GLN A 158 -0.41 5.74 15.83
CA GLN A 158 -0.08 5.85 17.27
C GLN A 158 -0.53 4.61 18.06
N ASP A 159 -1.20 3.66 17.43
CA ASP A 159 -1.75 2.51 18.10
C ASP A 159 -0.71 1.41 18.32
N THR A 160 -0.96 0.59 19.32
CA THR A 160 -0.16 -0.60 19.58
C THR A 160 -0.57 -1.71 18.61
N ARG A 161 0.42 -2.44 18.12
CA ARG A 161 0.14 -3.64 17.32
C ARG A 161 -0.49 -4.73 18.19
N GLU A 162 -1.46 -5.44 17.61
CA GLU A 162 -2.10 -6.59 18.22
C GLU A 162 -1.94 -7.83 17.33
N GLN A 163 -1.88 -9.01 17.91
CA GLN A 163 -2.01 -10.25 17.14
C GLN A 163 -3.48 -10.65 17.10
N VAL A 164 -4.07 -10.65 15.92
CA VAL A 164 -5.51 -10.86 15.71
C VAL A 164 -5.83 -12.28 15.21
N GLY A 165 -4.81 -13.09 14.92
CA GLY A 165 -5.02 -14.46 14.48
C GLY A 165 -3.74 -15.14 14.03
N THR A 166 -3.91 -16.39 13.59
CA THR A 166 -2.85 -17.17 12.97
C THR A 166 -3.41 -17.94 11.79
N ILE A 167 -2.74 -17.85 10.64
CA ILE A 167 -3.07 -18.61 9.43
C ILE A 167 -2.04 -19.72 9.30
N GLY A 168 -2.41 -20.94 9.66
CA GLY A 168 -1.55 -22.11 9.53
C GLY A 168 -1.43 -22.60 8.09
N GLY A 169 -0.32 -23.24 7.76
CA GLY A 169 -0.15 -23.97 6.49
C GLY A 169 0.17 -23.15 5.25
N ALA A 170 0.33 -21.84 5.34
CA ALA A 170 0.66 -20.95 4.23
C ALA A 170 2.14 -20.52 4.25
N PRO A 171 3.09 -21.37 3.79
CA PRO A 171 4.52 -21.15 4.02
C PRO A 171 5.10 -19.96 3.23
N HIS A 172 4.51 -19.60 2.09
CA HIS A 172 4.94 -18.47 1.24
C HIS A 172 3.71 -17.79 0.67
N ALA A 173 3.29 -16.69 1.28
CA ALA A 173 2.18 -15.89 0.78
C ALA A 173 2.54 -15.24 -0.57
N GLU A 174 1.82 -15.60 -1.62
CA GLU A 174 1.86 -14.91 -2.92
C GLU A 174 1.11 -13.59 -2.82
N SER A 175 -0.05 -13.62 -2.16
CA SER A 175 -0.83 -12.43 -1.84
C SER A 175 -1.47 -12.51 -0.46
N PHE A 176 -1.80 -11.34 0.08
CA PHE A 176 -2.47 -11.17 1.36
C PHE A 176 -3.50 -10.05 1.23
N THR A 177 -4.69 -10.28 1.74
CA THR A 177 -5.77 -9.27 1.76
C THR A 177 -6.65 -9.48 2.98
N VAL A 178 -7.57 -8.54 3.21
CA VAL A 178 -8.61 -8.64 4.24
C VAL A 178 -9.97 -8.49 3.57
N ILE A 179 -10.87 -9.44 3.83
CA ILE A 179 -12.24 -9.45 3.31
C ILE A 179 -13.18 -9.25 4.49
N GLY A 180 -13.79 -8.07 4.57
CA GLY A 180 -14.44 -7.63 5.80
C GLY A 180 -13.40 -7.51 6.92
N GLU A 181 -13.52 -8.34 7.96
CA GLU A 181 -12.56 -8.42 9.06
C GLU A 181 -11.68 -9.68 9.01
N THR A 182 -11.83 -10.49 7.97
CA THR A 182 -11.13 -11.77 7.84
C THR A 182 -9.87 -11.61 7.00
N PRO A 183 -8.67 -11.78 7.59
CA PRO A 183 -7.42 -11.82 6.84
C PRO A 183 -7.32 -13.11 6.03
N VAL A 184 -6.86 -12.99 4.78
CA VAL A 184 -6.81 -14.08 3.80
C VAL A 184 -5.44 -14.08 3.11
N VAL A 185 -4.83 -15.26 3.03
CA VAL A 185 -3.58 -15.50 2.30
C VAL A 185 -3.84 -16.42 1.11
N ALA A 186 -3.34 -16.08 -0.05
CA ALA A 186 -3.24 -17.00 -1.17
C ALA A 186 -1.78 -17.48 -1.32
N ALA A 187 -1.62 -18.80 -1.44
CA ALA A 187 -0.34 -19.44 -1.65
C ALA A 187 -0.52 -20.74 -2.46
N LYS A 188 0.25 -20.93 -3.53
CA LYS A 188 0.24 -22.14 -4.36
C LYS A 188 -1.15 -22.58 -4.83
N GLY A 189 -1.96 -21.61 -5.27
CA GLY A 189 -3.32 -21.86 -5.77
C GLY A 189 -4.35 -22.20 -4.68
N THR A 190 -3.99 -22.09 -3.40
CA THR A 190 -4.88 -22.33 -2.25
C THR A 190 -5.07 -21.07 -1.45
N VAL A 191 -6.27 -20.89 -0.90
CA VAL A 191 -6.63 -19.78 -0.04
C VAL A 191 -6.69 -20.25 1.40
N TYR A 192 -6.07 -19.51 2.30
CA TYR A 192 -5.98 -19.80 3.75
C TYR A 192 -6.53 -18.61 4.54
N TRP A 193 -7.21 -18.89 5.64
CA TRP A 193 -7.72 -17.91 6.60
C TRP A 193 -7.62 -18.46 8.01
N PRO A 194 -7.71 -17.61 9.06
CA PRO A 194 -7.72 -18.10 10.44
C PRO A 194 -8.88 -19.06 10.64
N GLN A 195 -8.59 -20.27 11.09
CA GLN A 195 -9.62 -21.20 11.53
C GLN A 195 -10.10 -20.69 12.89
N GLY A 196 -11.41 -20.50 13.05
CA GLY A 196 -11.98 -20.05 14.31
C GLY A 196 -11.60 -20.96 15.48
N SER A 197 -11.22 -20.36 16.60
CA SER A 197 -11.11 -21.02 17.90
C SER A 197 -12.49 -21.29 18.48
#